data_de3ec7103341be836ffe36b6c4b0df7b
#
_entry.id   de3ec7103341be836ffe36b6c4b0df7b
#
_cell.length_a   1.000
_cell.length_b   1.000
_cell.length_c   1.000
_cell.angle_alpha   90.00
_cell.angle_beta   90.00
_cell.angle_gamma   90.00
#
_symmetry.space_group_name_H-M   'P 1'
#
loop_
_entity.id
_entity.type
_entity.pdbx_description
1 polymer ?
#
loop_
_entity_poly.entity_id
_entity_poly.type
_entity_poly.pdbx_seq_one_letter_code
_entity_poly.pdbx_strand_id
1 'polypeptide(L)'
;MEKVINNTYEDILIEEKIGSITLDLKKFNLLEYVIKTRLILYITKKIFGTANGIEKKHVEDIIILCGNNIGNKFLTPNKNLKITVRNKKIYFEKQN
;
A
#
# COMPACT_ATOMS: atom_id res chain seq x y z
N MET A 1 12.85 13.17 -3.43
CA MET A 1 12.05 12.04 -2.88
C MET A 1 10.75 11.81 -3.63
N GLU A 2 10.01 12.87 -3.88
CA GLU A 2 8.72 12.75 -4.56
C GLU A 2 8.83 12.07 -5.94
N LYS A 3 9.84 12.44 -6.71
CA LYS A 3 10.06 11.85 -8.02
C LYS A 3 10.40 10.36 -7.93
N VAL A 4 11.19 10.01 -6.90
CA VAL A 4 11.56 8.60 -6.65
C VAL A 4 10.31 7.79 -6.32
N ILE A 5 9.42 8.33 -5.49
CA ILE A 5 8.20 7.64 -5.09
C ILE A 5 7.28 7.46 -6.29
N ASN A 6 7.13 8.48 -7.12
CA ASN A 6 6.30 8.39 -8.31
C ASN A 6 6.81 7.33 -9.28
N ASN A 7 8.12 7.30 -9.53
CA ASN A 7 8.73 6.33 -10.42
C ASN A 7 8.60 4.91 -9.86
N THR A 8 8.81 4.76 -8.54
CA THR A 8 8.68 3.47 -7.87
C THR A 8 7.24 2.96 -7.97
N TYR A 9 6.28 3.86 -7.73
CA TYR A 9 4.87 3.52 -7.83
C TYR A 9 4.54 2.95 -9.21
N GLU A 10 4.97 3.64 -10.27
CA GLU A 10 4.71 3.20 -11.62
C GLU A 10 5.39 1.86 -11.94
N ASP A 11 6.56 1.63 -11.37
CA ASP A 11 7.32 0.39 -11.60
C ASP A 11 6.62 -0.84 -11.01
N ILE A 12 6.01 -0.70 -9.84
CA ILE A 12 5.40 -1.84 -9.15
C ILE A 12 3.88 -1.89 -9.29
N LEU A 13 3.29 -0.90 -9.94
CA LEU A 13 1.84 -0.83 -10.13
C LEU A 13 1.36 -1.92 -11.08
N ILE A 14 0.35 -2.68 -10.65
CA ILE A 14 -0.30 -3.67 -11.49
C ILE A 14 -1.59 -3.10 -12.06
N GLU A 15 -2.40 -2.46 -11.22
CA GLU A 15 -3.68 -1.89 -11.64
C GLU A 15 -4.05 -0.70 -10.78
N GLU A 16 -4.59 0.32 -11.40
CA GLU A 16 -5.07 1.50 -10.70
C GLU A 16 -6.50 1.81 -11.16
N LYS A 17 -7.42 1.84 -10.19
CA LYS A 17 -8.82 2.18 -10.42
C LYS A 17 -9.23 3.24 -9.41
N ILE A 18 -10.36 3.90 -9.64
CA ILE A 18 -10.89 4.83 -8.66
C ILE A 18 -11.18 4.07 -7.38
N GLY A 19 -10.50 4.46 -6.30
CA GLY A 19 -10.68 3.82 -4.99
C GLY A 19 -9.99 2.48 -4.82
N SER A 20 -9.19 2.05 -5.79
CA SER A 20 -8.50 0.76 -5.69
C SER A 20 -7.15 0.79 -6.41
N ILE A 21 -6.12 0.32 -5.74
CA ILE A 21 -4.77 0.25 -6.30
C ILE A 21 -4.19 -1.12 -5.97
N THR A 22 -3.61 -1.78 -6.97
CA THR A 22 -2.99 -3.09 -6.82
C THR A 22 -1.51 -3.00 -7.15
N LEU A 23 -0.67 -3.49 -6.25
CA LEU A 23 0.78 -3.49 -6.42
C LEU A 23 1.35 -4.91 -6.44
N ASP A 24 2.55 -5.04 -7.03
CA ASP A 24 3.30 -6.29 -7.02
C ASP A 24 3.94 -6.48 -5.64
N LEU A 25 3.57 -7.54 -4.94
CA LEU A 25 4.05 -7.81 -3.58
C LEU A 25 5.56 -8.03 -3.53
N LYS A 26 6.10 -8.81 -4.45
CA LYS A 26 7.53 -9.12 -4.46
C LYS A 26 8.36 -7.85 -4.64
N LYS A 27 7.97 -7.03 -5.60
CA LYS A 27 8.69 -5.78 -5.85
C LYS A 27 8.58 -4.83 -4.67
N PHE A 28 7.40 -4.76 -4.04
CA PHE A 28 7.21 -3.93 -2.86
C PHE A 28 8.15 -4.36 -1.74
N ASN A 29 8.27 -5.66 -1.50
CA ASN A 29 9.12 -6.18 -0.41
C ASN A 29 10.61 -5.96 -0.66
N LEU A 30 11.02 -5.68 -1.89
CA LEU A 30 12.42 -5.39 -2.21
C LEU A 30 12.79 -3.92 -1.95
N LEU A 31 11.81 -3.08 -1.67
CA LEU A 31 12.05 -1.66 -1.41
C LEU A 31 12.62 -1.42 -0.02
N GLU A 32 13.34 -0.32 0.14
CA GLU A 32 13.83 0.08 1.45
C GLU A 32 12.66 0.55 2.30
N TYR A 33 12.80 0.45 3.61
CA TYR A 33 11.75 0.81 4.57
C TYR A 33 11.22 2.22 4.35
N VAL A 34 12.11 3.20 4.18
CA VAL A 34 11.69 4.59 4.00
C VAL A 34 10.86 4.76 2.73
N ILE A 35 11.21 4.02 1.68
CA ILE A 35 10.48 4.07 0.42
C ILE A 35 9.11 3.42 0.58
N LYS A 36 9.03 2.28 1.27
CA LYS A 36 7.76 1.63 1.57
C LYS A 36 6.82 2.58 2.31
N THR A 37 7.33 3.25 3.34
CA THR A 37 6.55 4.19 4.15
C THR A 37 5.98 5.32 3.29
N ARG A 38 6.84 5.94 2.49
CA ARG A 38 6.43 7.05 1.63
C ARG A 38 5.44 6.60 0.57
N LEU A 39 5.65 5.42 0.02
CA LEU A 39 4.78 4.87 -1.01
C LEU A 39 3.38 4.61 -0.48
N ILE A 40 3.28 4.06 0.73
CA ILE A 40 1.98 3.80 1.35
C ILE A 40 1.21 5.11 1.55
N LEU A 41 1.89 6.16 2.03
CA LEU A 41 1.27 7.47 2.19
C LEU A 41 0.84 8.05 0.84
N TYR A 42 1.66 7.88 -0.18
CA TYR A 42 1.37 8.33 -1.53
C TYR A 42 0.10 7.66 -2.07
N ILE A 43 0.00 6.33 -1.90
CA ILE A 43 -1.17 5.56 -2.35
C ILE A 43 -2.43 5.99 -1.60
N THR A 44 -2.31 6.17 -0.28
CA THR A 44 -3.43 6.62 0.55
C THR A 44 -3.95 7.96 0.06
N LYS A 45 -3.02 8.87 -0.25
CA LYS A 45 -3.38 10.18 -0.77
C LYS A 45 -4.07 10.09 -2.13
N LYS A 46 -3.63 9.19 -2.99
CA LYS A 46 -4.26 8.98 -4.28
C LYS A 46 -5.70 8.47 -4.13
N ILE A 47 -5.92 7.55 -3.19
CA ILE A 47 -7.24 6.95 -2.99
C ILE A 47 -8.22 7.91 -2.33
N PHE A 48 -7.77 8.65 -1.31
CA PHE A 48 -8.65 9.50 -0.49
C PHE A 48 -8.49 11.00 -0.73
N GLY A 49 -7.50 11.41 -1.50
CA GLY A 49 -7.20 12.82 -1.70
C GLY A 49 -6.34 13.40 -0.57
N THR A 50 -6.13 12.65 0.49
CA THR A 50 -5.32 13.08 1.64
C THR A 50 -4.77 11.86 2.35
N ALA A 51 -3.66 12.03 3.06
CA ALA A 51 -3.09 10.96 3.90
C ALA A 51 -3.56 11.08 5.36
N ASN A 52 -4.48 11.99 5.66
CA ASN A 52 -5.03 12.14 7.00
C ASN A 52 -5.75 10.86 7.41
N GLY A 53 -5.61 10.48 8.68
CA GLY A 53 -6.25 9.27 9.20
C GLY A 53 -5.35 8.04 9.13
N ILE A 54 -4.17 8.16 8.51
CA ILE A 54 -3.18 7.10 8.49
C ILE A 54 -2.04 7.51 9.42
N GLU A 55 -1.87 6.77 10.50
CA GLU A 55 -0.81 7.02 11.48
C GLU A 55 0.40 6.13 11.20
N LYS A 56 1.52 6.43 11.85
CA LYS A 56 2.74 5.67 11.68
C LYS A 56 2.55 4.19 11.97
N LYS A 57 1.80 3.86 13.02
CA LYS A 57 1.53 2.45 13.37
C LYS A 57 0.75 1.73 12.27
N HIS A 58 -0.14 2.43 11.59
CA HIS A 58 -0.90 1.85 10.47
C HIS A 58 0.04 1.50 9.31
N VAL A 59 0.97 2.40 9.01
CA VAL A 59 1.95 2.18 7.96
C VAL A 59 2.83 0.98 8.31
N GLU A 60 3.29 0.90 9.56
CA GLU A 60 4.11 -0.22 10.01
C GLU A 60 3.35 -1.54 9.93
N ASP A 61 2.07 -1.54 10.33
CA ASP A 61 1.24 -2.74 10.25
C ASP A 61 1.07 -3.22 8.82
N ILE A 62 0.91 -2.30 7.87
CA ILE A 62 0.81 -2.64 6.45
C ILE A 62 2.10 -3.25 5.96
N ILE A 63 3.24 -2.69 6.35
CA ILE A 63 4.55 -3.21 5.94
C ILE A 63 4.76 -4.62 6.50
N ILE A 64 4.39 -4.83 7.77
CA ILE A 64 4.50 -6.14 8.40
C ILE A 64 3.60 -7.15 7.70
N LEU A 65 2.37 -6.76 7.38
CA LEU A 65 1.44 -7.63 6.67
C LEU A 65 2.02 -8.07 5.33
N CYS A 66 2.59 -7.14 4.59
CA CYS A 66 3.19 -7.44 3.29
C CYS A 66 4.44 -8.32 3.40
N GLY A 67 5.17 -8.18 4.49
CA GLY A 67 6.38 -8.96 4.72
C GLY A 67 6.14 -10.38 5.22
N ASN A 68 4.95 -10.65 5.76
CA ASN A 68 4.59 -11.98 6.23
C ASN A 68 4.13 -12.82 5.05
N ASN A 69 4.88 -13.86 4.75
CA ASN A 69 4.63 -14.69 3.58
C ASN A 69 3.65 -15.82 3.93
N ILE A 70 2.51 -15.47 4.52
CA ILE A 70 1.54 -16.43 5.02
C ILE A 70 0.17 -16.25 4.34
N GLY A 71 -0.01 -16.86 3.19
CA GLY A 71 -1.33 -16.96 2.55
C GLY A 71 -2.14 -15.68 2.44
N ASN A 72 -3.45 -15.84 2.35
CA ASN A 72 -4.36 -14.72 2.19
C ASN A 72 -4.59 -13.98 3.50
N LYS A 73 -4.27 -12.69 3.53
CA LYS A 73 -4.45 -11.86 4.73
C LYS A 73 -5.01 -10.50 4.34
N PHE A 74 -5.68 -9.88 5.29
CA PHE A 74 -6.14 -8.51 5.10
C PHE A 74 -6.00 -7.71 6.39
N LEU A 75 -6.03 -6.39 6.25
CA LEU A 75 -5.90 -5.45 7.34
C LEU A 75 -6.77 -4.24 7.04
N THR A 76 -7.46 -3.74 8.05
CA THR A 76 -8.24 -2.51 7.93
C THR A 76 -7.64 -1.48 8.88
N PRO A 77 -6.62 -0.70 8.42
CA PRO A 77 -5.94 0.28 9.28
C PRO A 77 -6.92 1.31 9.83
N ASN A 78 -7.91 1.67 9.03
CA ASN A 78 -9.04 2.46 9.48
C ASN A 78 -10.28 1.95 8.75
N LYS A 79 -11.45 2.43 9.15
CA LYS A 79 -12.72 1.93 8.63
C LYS A 79 -12.94 2.17 7.13
N ASN A 80 -12.14 3.04 6.53
CA ASN A 80 -12.32 3.42 5.14
C ASN A 80 -11.32 2.77 4.19
N LEU A 81 -10.34 2.06 4.71
CA LEU A 81 -9.27 1.46 3.90
C LEU A 81 -9.10 -0.01 4.26
N LYS A 82 -9.07 -0.85 3.25
CA LYS A 82 -8.77 -2.27 3.39
C LYS A 82 -7.53 -2.61 2.57
N ILE A 83 -6.59 -3.27 3.21
CA ILE A 83 -5.38 -3.78 2.56
C ILE A 83 -5.48 -5.30 2.51
N THR A 84 -5.40 -5.90 1.34
CA THR A 84 -5.44 -7.35 1.19
C THR A 84 -4.15 -7.81 0.52
N VAL A 85 -3.54 -8.86 1.05
CA VAL A 85 -2.36 -9.49 0.45
C VAL A 85 -2.76 -10.89 0.04
N ARG A 86 -2.70 -11.18 -1.27
CA ARG A 86 -2.99 -12.51 -1.81
C ARG A 86 -2.45 -12.59 -3.23
N ASN A 87 -2.21 -13.79 -3.69
CA ASN A 87 -1.76 -14.05 -5.07
C ASN A 87 -0.54 -13.23 -5.46
N LYS A 88 0.36 -13.00 -4.49
CA LYS A 88 1.59 -12.20 -4.69
C LYS A 88 1.29 -10.76 -5.08
N LYS A 89 0.15 -10.24 -4.65
CA LYS A 89 -0.28 -8.87 -4.92
C LYS A 89 -0.75 -8.20 -3.65
N ILE A 90 -0.67 -6.88 -3.62
CA ILE A 90 -1.18 -6.06 -2.52
C ILE A 90 -2.33 -5.23 -3.06
N TYR A 91 -3.50 -5.37 -2.45
CA TYR A 91 -4.70 -4.64 -2.86
C TYR A 91 -5.01 -3.55 -1.85
N PHE A 92 -5.00 -2.30 -2.29
CA PHE A 92 -5.40 -1.15 -1.47
C PHE A 92 -6.79 -0.76 -1.94
N GLU A 93 -7.79 -0.93 -1.11
CA GLU A 93 -9.18 -0.68 -1.50
C GLU A 93 -9.89 0.27 -0.55
N LYS A 94 -10.61 1.22 -1.13
CA LYS A 94 -11.45 2.13 -0.37
C LYS A 94 -12.72 1.40 0.00
N GLN A 95 -13.12 1.48 1.27
CA GLN A 95 -14.38 0.91 1.76
C GLN A 95 -15.34 2.04 2.10
N ASN A 96 -16.61 1.84 1.79
CA ASN A 96 -17.65 2.80 2.13
C ASN A 96 -18.48 2.28 3.27
#